data_620ee2f4a857d25cb40753c1e9ecf922
#
_entry.id   620ee2f4a857d25cb40753c1e9ecf922
#
_cell.length_a   1.000
_cell.length_b   1.000
_cell.length_c   1.000
_cell.angle_alpha   90.00
_cell.angle_beta   90.00
_cell.angle_gamma   90.00
#
_symmetry.space_group_name_H-M   'P 1'
#
loop_
_entity.id
_entity.type
_entity.pdbx_description
1 polymer ?
#
loop_
_entity_poly.entity_id
_entity_poly.type
_entity_poly.pdbx_seq_one_letter_code
_entity_poly.pdbx_strand_id
1 'polypeptide(L)'
;MGRDITKCHPRLQEAFQQLLAKCSAQGLAVGLGECFRTVAEQDALYAQGRTKPGSIVTNAKGSSYASQHQWGIAFDFYRNDGKGAYNESDRFFERVGAAGKSLGLGWGGDWNSLVDKPHFYLPDWGTGTKILRSQYRTFEQFKKTWEGMKMEYTYMPISTGNDKVKVTASSLIIRKEPGGEDTGSRYHRGERIAPIEKAVYASERWFRTKRGWISADYLLGWILEDNQWWYIEPGYSYPKGCLKLIDSKCYCFDFNGWMLTSNRIQEGGEII
;
A
#
# COMPACT_ATOMS: atom_id res chain seq x y z
N MET A 1 0.17 6.14 18.71
CA MET A 1 -0.89 6.14 17.68
C MET A 1 -0.41 5.32 16.49
N GLY A 2 -1.18 4.30 16.14
CA GLY A 2 -0.73 3.27 15.22
C GLY A 2 -0.88 3.66 13.76
N ARG A 3 0.24 3.67 13.04
CA ARG A 3 0.30 3.80 11.57
C ARG A 3 0.56 2.46 10.90
N ASP A 4 0.12 1.38 11.54
CA ASP A 4 0.33 0.03 11.06
C ASP A 4 -1.01 -0.50 10.49
N ILE A 5 -1.18 -0.37 9.19
CA ILE A 5 -2.39 -0.79 8.48
C ILE A 5 -2.64 -2.31 8.59
N THR A 6 -1.62 -3.10 8.89
CA THR A 6 -1.75 -4.56 9.02
C THR A 6 -2.61 -4.99 10.22
N LYS A 7 -2.84 -4.08 11.17
CA LYS A 7 -3.76 -4.28 12.30
C LYS A 7 -5.23 -4.05 11.96
N CYS A 8 -5.51 -3.54 10.78
CA CYS A 8 -6.86 -3.26 10.29
C CYS A 8 -7.47 -4.45 9.55
N HIS A 9 -8.77 -4.38 9.28
CA HIS A 9 -9.50 -5.36 8.49
C HIS A 9 -8.83 -5.57 7.12
N PRO A 10 -8.66 -6.81 6.61
CA PRO A 10 -7.96 -7.10 5.37
C PRO A 10 -8.47 -6.30 4.16
N ARG A 11 -9.78 -6.15 4.00
CA ARG A 11 -10.35 -5.32 2.92
C ARG A 11 -9.97 -3.82 3.03
N LEU A 12 -9.76 -3.31 4.25
CA LEU A 12 -9.28 -1.94 4.43
C LEU A 12 -7.83 -1.79 4.01
N GLN A 13 -7.02 -2.80 4.32
CA GLN A 13 -5.63 -2.86 3.89
C GLN A 13 -5.53 -2.85 2.36
N GLU A 14 -6.31 -3.70 1.69
CA GLU A 14 -6.38 -3.75 0.22
C GLU A 14 -6.85 -2.42 -0.39
N ALA A 15 -7.95 -1.86 0.14
CA ALA A 15 -8.50 -0.59 -0.34
C ALA A 15 -7.48 0.56 -0.19
N PHE A 16 -6.69 0.57 0.90
CA PHE A 16 -5.63 1.56 1.07
C PHE A 16 -4.53 1.41 0.00
N GLN A 17 -4.14 0.18 -0.36
CA GLN A 17 -3.17 -0.07 -1.42
C GLN A 17 -3.66 0.43 -2.78
N GLN A 18 -4.90 0.08 -3.12
CA GLN A 18 -5.54 0.52 -4.36
C GLN A 18 -5.65 2.05 -4.39
N LEU A 19 -5.94 2.69 -3.25
CA LEU A 19 -5.99 4.14 -3.12
C LEU A 19 -4.63 4.77 -3.42
N LEU A 20 -3.55 4.26 -2.83
CA LEU A 20 -2.20 4.76 -3.07
C LEU A 20 -1.81 4.67 -4.55
N ALA A 21 -2.05 3.51 -5.18
CA ALA A 21 -1.78 3.31 -6.61
C ALA A 21 -2.57 4.30 -7.48
N LYS A 22 -3.88 4.45 -7.20
CA LYS A 22 -4.77 5.36 -7.94
C LYS A 22 -4.39 6.83 -7.76
N CYS A 23 -4.04 7.23 -6.53
CA CYS A 23 -3.58 8.58 -6.24
C CYS A 23 -2.23 8.89 -6.89
N SER A 24 -1.28 7.95 -6.83
CA SER A 24 0.03 8.09 -7.49
C SER A 24 -0.12 8.31 -8.99
N ALA A 25 -1.00 7.55 -9.66
CA ALA A 25 -1.30 7.73 -11.09
C ALA A 25 -1.88 9.11 -11.43
N GLN A 26 -2.44 9.83 -10.44
CA GLN A 26 -2.99 11.19 -10.56
C GLN A 26 -2.04 12.28 -10.05
N GLY A 27 -0.81 11.93 -9.70
CA GLY A 27 0.17 12.87 -9.13
C GLY A 27 -0.17 13.32 -7.71
N LEU A 28 -0.97 12.53 -6.95
CA LEU A 28 -1.33 12.80 -5.56
C LEU A 28 -0.46 11.95 -4.63
N ALA A 29 0.42 12.59 -3.87
CA ALA A 29 1.21 11.93 -2.86
C ALA A 29 0.42 11.83 -1.55
N VAL A 30 0.01 10.61 -1.20
CA VAL A 30 -0.79 10.29 -0.01
C VAL A 30 0.07 9.52 0.98
N GLY A 31 0.00 9.89 2.26
CA GLY A 31 0.61 9.16 3.38
C GLY A 31 -0.44 8.57 4.30
N LEU A 32 -0.12 7.43 4.95
CA LEU A 32 -0.96 6.83 5.99
C LEU A 32 -0.84 7.64 7.27
N GLY A 33 -1.95 8.17 7.75
CA GLY A 33 -2.10 8.77 9.05
C GLY A 33 -2.33 7.73 10.14
N GLU A 34 -3.37 7.91 10.94
CA GLU A 34 -3.76 6.94 11.95
C GLU A 34 -4.64 5.84 11.33
N CYS A 35 -4.59 4.61 11.86
CA CYS A 35 -5.46 3.53 11.45
C CYS A 35 -6.05 2.78 12.65
N PHE A 36 -5.53 1.64 13.08
CA PHE A 36 -6.04 0.95 14.27
C PHE A 36 -5.69 1.69 15.56
N ARG A 37 -6.67 1.79 16.48
CA ARG A 37 -6.54 2.45 17.78
C ARG A 37 -7.07 1.55 18.89
N THR A 38 -6.25 1.29 19.90
CA THR A 38 -6.62 0.55 21.10
C THR A 38 -7.55 1.37 22.01
N VAL A 39 -8.22 0.70 22.95
CA VAL A 39 -9.01 1.37 24.00
C VAL A 39 -8.19 2.39 24.76
N ALA A 40 -6.96 2.03 25.16
CA ALA A 40 -6.08 2.93 25.91
C ALA A 40 -5.66 4.17 25.10
N GLU A 41 -5.35 4.01 23.82
CA GLU A 41 -5.02 5.14 22.94
C GLU A 41 -6.24 6.06 22.72
N GLN A 42 -7.44 5.49 22.58
CA GLN A 42 -8.68 6.26 22.46
C GLN A 42 -8.97 7.04 23.76
N ASP A 43 -8.76 6.43 24.93
CA ASP A 43 -8.93 7.11 26.22
C ASP A 43 -7.90 8.22 26.42
N ALA A 44 -6.66 8.05 25.95
CA ALA A 44 -5.65 9.09 25.97
C ALA A 44 -6.06 10.32 25.13
N LEU A 45 -6.64 10.08 23.94
CA LEU A 45 -7.19 11.15 23.09
C LEU A 45 -8.43 11.80 23.73
N TYR A 46 -9.30 11.01 24.35
CA TYR A 46 -10.47 11.55 25.04
C TYR A 46 -10.11 12.43 26.25
N ALA A 47 -9.01 12.12 26.93
CA ALA A 47 -8.50 12.91 28.05
C ALA A 47 -7.94 14.27 27.61
N GLN A 48 -7.47 14.39 26.35
CA GLN A 48 -6.93 15.63 25.81
C GLN A 48 -8.00 16.72 25.77
N GLY A 49 -7.70 17.92 26.26
CA GLY A 49 -8.63 19.04 26.38
C GLY A 49 -9.68 18.88 27.51
N ARG A 50 -9.62 17.77 28.31
CA ARG A 50 -10.50 17.52 29.45
C ARG A 50 -9.71 17.37 30.76
N THR A 51 -8.96 16.30 30.89
CA THR A 51 -8.11 16.01 32.05
C THR A 51 -6.61 16.12 31.74
N LYS A 52 -6.27 16.29 30.47
CA LYS A 52 -4.92 16.58 29.99
C LYS A 52 -4.92 17.85 29.14
N PRO A 53 -3.80 18.60 29.08
CA PRO A 53 -3.70 19.78 28.22
C PRO A 53 -3.97 19.45 26.75
N GLY A 54 -4.38 20.47 25.97
CA GLY A 54 -4.63 20.41 24.52
C GLY A 54 -6.08 20.68 24.16
N SER A 55 -6.41 20.58 22.87
CA SER A 55 -7.78 20.73 22.37
C SER A 55 -8.51 19.41 22.39
N ILE A 56 -9.85 19.43 22.51
CA ILE A 56 -10.68 18.24 22.37
C ILE A 56 -10.61 17.76 20.93
N VAL A 57 -10.14 16.54 20.73
CA VAL A 57 -9.97 15.90 19.41
C VAL A 57 -10.95 14.74 19.17
N THR A 58 -11.63 14.27 20.22
CA THR A 58 -12.64 13.21 20.10
C THR A 58 -13.67 13.30 21.21
N ASN A 59 -14.92 12.89 20.91
CA ASN A 59 -15.97 12.73 21.91
C ASN A 59 -16.20 11.26 22.31
N ALA A 60 -15.49 10.31 21.68
CA ALA A 60 -15.59 8.89 21.96
C ALA A 60 -14.61 8.48 23.08
N LYS A 61 -15.12 7.90 24.15
CA LYS A 61 -14.31 7.19 25.15
C LYS A 61 -13.83 5.87 24.59
N GLY A 62 -12.68 5.38 25.01
CA GLY A 62 -12.14 4.09 24.61
C GLY A 62 -13.10 2.93 24.90
N SER A 63 -13.65 2.88 26.10
CA SER A 63 -14.60 1.84 26.52
C SER A 63 -15.92 1.85 25.76
N SER A 64 -16.23 2.93 25.03
CA SER A 64 -17.47 3.03 24.24
C SER A 64 -17.42 2.33 22.90
N TYR A 65 -16.22 2.04 22.37
CA TYR A 65 -16.03 1.52 21.02
C TYR A 65 -16.76 2.34 19.94
N ALA A 66 -16.90 3.65 20.15
CA ALA A 66 -17.65 4.53 19.25
C ALA A 66 -16.80 5.07 18.07
N SER A 67 -15.48 4.88 18.10
CA SER A 67 -14.60 5.24 17.00
C SER A 67 -14.39 4.08 16.03
N GLN A 68 -14.49 4.32 14.72
CA GLN A 68 -14.22 3.33 13.67
C GLN A 68 -12.78 2.81 13.69
N HIS A 69 -11.81 3.64 14.11
CA HIS A 69 -10.42 3.22 14.32
C HIS A 69 -10.28 2.08 15.34
N GLN A 70 -11.14 2.05 16.36
CA GLN A 70 -11.12 0.97 17.36
C GLN A 70 -11.55 -0.38 16.81
N TRP A 71 -12.22 -0.38 15.66
CA TRP A 71 -12.67 -1.59 14.96
C TRP A 71 -11.74 -2.00 13.81
N GLY A 72 -10.68 -1.24 13.55
CA GLY A 72 -9.78 -1.49 12.43
C GLY A 72 -10.45 -1.38 11.07
N ILE A 73 -11.53 -0.61 10.95
CA ILE A 73 -12.28 -0.38 9.71
C ILE A 73 -12.10 1.02 9.15
N ALA A 74 -11.22 1.82 9.73
CA ALA A 74 -10.95 3.19 9.28
C ALA A 74 -9.45 3.49 9.28
N PHE A 75 -9.05 4.41 8.42
CA PHE A 75 -7.74 5.03 8.43
C PHE A 75 -7.85 6.51 8.08
N ASP A 76 -6.92 7.29 8.62
CA ASP A 76 -6.71 8.68 8.21
C ASP A 76 -5.57 8.73 7.20
N PHE A 77 -5.63 9.71 6.30
CA PHE A 77 -4.56 9.98 5.35
C PHE A 77 -4.11 11.44 5.43
N TYR A 78 -2.94 11.71 4.92
CA TYR A 78 -2.41 13.07 4.84
C TYR A 78 -1.69 13.32 3.53
N ARG A 79 -1.51 14.59 3.21
CA ARG A 79 -0.74 15.04 2.05
C ARG A 79 0.75 14.85 2.29
N ASN A 80 1.43 14.13 1.41
CA ASN A 80 2.83 13.72 1.57
C ASN A 80 3.73 14.20 0.42
N ASP A 81 3.51 15.43 -0.06
CA ASP A 81 4.30 16.07 -1.12
C ASP A 81 5.17 17.24 -0.62
N GLY A 82 5.37 17.36 0.69
CA GLY A 82 6.14 18.42 1.32
C GLY A 82 5.41 19.76 1.49
N LYS A 83 4.17 19.91 1.00
CA LYS A 83 3.39 21.16 1.12
C LYS A 83 2.67 21.34 2.45
N GLY A 84 2.77 20.34 3.34
CA GLY A 84 2.08 20.29 4.64
C GLY A 84 0.96 19.26 4.69
N ALA A 85 0.93 18.48 5.76
CA ALA A 85 0.08 17.29 5.92
C ALA A 85 -1.43 17.57 5.71
N TYR A 86 -1.90 18.76 6.12
CA TYR A 86 -3.31 19.17 6.03
C TYR A 86 -3.52 20.34 5.08
N ASN A 87 -2.60 20.56 4.15
CA ASN A 87 -2.74 21.60 3.14
C ASN A 87 -3.79 21.18 2.11
N GLU A 88 -4.87 21.98 2.01
CA GLU A 88 -6.03 21.73 1.13
C GLU A 88 -5.87 22.32 -0.29
N SER A 89 -4.73 22.95 -0.59
CA SER A 89 -4.52 23.53 -1.93
C SER A 89 -4.73 22.48 -3.02
N ASP A 90 -5.10 22.91 -4.21
CA ASP A 90 -5.37 22.06 -5.38
C ASP A 90 -6.52 21.04 -5.15
N ARG A 91 -7.39 21.31 -4.16
CA ARG A 91 -8.48 20.42 -3.75
C ARG A 91 -8.00 19.01 -3.43
N PHE A 92 -6.86 18.92 -2.73
CA PHE A 92 -6.17 17.66 -2.48
C PHE A 92 -7.08 16.61 -1.83
N PHE A 93 -7.73 16.98 -0.71
CA PHE A 93 -8.57 16.04 0.04
C PHE A 93 -9.82 15.60 -0.75
N GLU A 94 -10.44 16.49 -1.51
CA GLU A 94 -11.59 16.16 -2.36
C GLU A 94 -11.20 15.22 -3.50
N ARG A 95 -10.01 15.41 -4.10
CA ARG A 95 -9.50 14.54 -5.18
C ARG A 95 -9.18 13.15 -4.63
N VAL A 96 -8.52 13.06 -3.47
CA VAL A 96 -8.25 11.79 -2.78
C VAL A 96 -9.57 11.15 -2.32
N GLY A 97 -10.51 11.94 -1.77
CA GLY A 97 -11.86 11.51 -1.40
C GLY A 97 -12.62 10.86 -2.54
N ALA A 98 -12.60 11.51 -3.73
CA ALA A 98 -13.20 10.93 -4.95
C ALA A 98 -12.54 9.61 -5.36
N ALA A 99 -11.20 9.52 -5.27
CA ALA A 99 -10.48 8.29 -5.55
C ALA A 99 -10.88 7.15 -4.60
N GLY A 100 -10.94 7.41 -3.27
CA GLY A 100 -11.34 6.42 -2.27
C GLY A 100 -12.79 5.95 -2.42
N LYS A 101 -13.71 6.89 -2.68
CA LYS A 101 -15.13 6.54 -2.96
C LYS A 101 -15.27 5.64 -4.19
N SER A 102 -14.47 5.84 -5.22
CA SER A 102 -14.49 4.97 -6.41
C SER A 102 -13.98 3.55 -6.14
N LEU A 103 -13.33 3.32 -4.99
CA LEU A 103 -12.89 2.02 -4.48
C LEU A 103 -13.86 1.43 -3.45
N GLY A 104 -15.02 2.05 -3.25
CA GLY A 104 -16.04 1.59 -2.31
C GLY A 104 -15.81 2.01 -0.85
N LEU A 105 -14.86 2.92 -0.59
CA LEU A 105 -14.68 3.48 0.76
C LEU A 105 -15.73 4.55 1.05
N GLY A 106 -16.18 4.62 2.30
CA GLY A 106 -16.86 5.79 2.85
C GLY A 106 -15.83 6.86 3.19
N TRP A 107 -16.18 8.12 2.96
CA TRP A 107 -15.30 9.27 3.19
C TRP A 107 -15.90 10.24 4.22
N GLY A 108 -15.13 10.61 5.24
CA GLY A 108 -15.56 11.55 6.27
C GLY A 108 -15.78 12.98 5.77
N GLY A 109 -15.26 13.32 4.59
CA GLY A 109 -15.53 14.58 3.91
C GLY A 109 -16.98 14.73 3.43
N ASP A 110 -17.75 13.63 3.32
CA ASP A 110 -19.17 13.63 2.95
C ASP A 110 -20.10 13.70 4.17
N TRP A 111 -19.59 13.75 5.40
CA TRP A 111 -20.43 13.83 6.59
C TRP A 111 -21.09 15.21 6.74
N ASN A 112 -22.37 15.22 7.10
CA ASN A 112 -23.12 16.46 7.30
C ASN A 112 -22.74 17.20 8.60
N SER A 113 -22.17 16.48 9.56
CA SER A 113 -21.67 17.03 10.81
C SER A 113 -20.31 16.43 11.11
N LEU A 114 -19.40 17.21 11.70
CA LEU A 114 -18.03 16.80 12.01
C LEU A 114 -17.30 16.31 10.74
N VAL A 115 -17.33 17.13 9.68
CA VAL A 115 -16.62 16.84 8.43
C VAL A 115 -15.16 16.51 8.73
N ASP A 116 -14.72 15.32 8.31
CA ASP A 116 -13.37 14.82 8.53
C ASP A 116 -12.75 14.38 7.19
N LYS A 117 -12.15 15.34 6.48
CA LYS A 117 -11.60 15.11 5.14
C LYS A 117 -10.46 14.10 5.10
N PRO A 118 -9.58 13.98 6.12
CA PRO A 118 -8.58 12.91 6.19
C PRO A 118 -9.12 11.50 6.32
N HIS A 119 -10.38 11.29 6.70
CA HIS A 119 -10.92 10.01 7.19
C HIS A 119 -11.55 9.16 6.10
N PHE A 120 -11.12 7.90 5.98
CA PHE A 120 -11.76 6.84 5.20
C PHE A 120 -12.19 5.66 6.07
N TYR A 121 -13.26 4.96 5.67
CA TYR A 121 -13.75 3.80 6.39
C TYR A 121 -14.43 2.78 5.45
N LEU A 122 -14.57 1.53 5.91
CA LEU A 122 -15.40 0.52 5.27
C LEU A 122 -16.87 0.77 5.62
N PRO A 123 -17.76 1.02 4.62
CA PRO A 123 -19.13 1.40 4.86
C PRO A 123 -20.08 0.22 5.17
N ASP A 124 -19.60 -1.00 5.20
CA ASP A 124 -20.39 -2.23 5.38
C ASP A 124 -21.25 -2.22 6.66
N TRP A 125 -20.80 -1.48 7.68
CA TRP A 125 -21.51 -1.35 8.96
C TRP A 125 -22.11 0.05 9.16
N GLY A 126 -22.32 0.79 8.05
CA GLY A 126 -22.83 2.15 8.06
C GLY A 126 -21.76 3.21 8.37
N THR A 127 -22.20 4.45 8.58
CA THR A 127 -21.32 5.60 8.84
C THR A 127 -20.79 5.68 10.28
N GLY A 128 -21.20 4.76 11.14
CA GLY A 128 -20.80 4.72 12.55
C GLY A 128 -20.54 3.30 13.03
N THR A 129 -20.39 3.11 14.34
CA THR A 129 -20.03 1.82 14.94
C THR A 129 -21.18 1.10 15.63
N LYS A 130 -22.44 1.58 15.49
CA LYS A 130 -23.61 1.03 16.21
C LYS A 130 -23.82 -0.46 15.91
N ILE A 131 -23.72 -0.85 14.63
CA ILE A 131 -23.90 -2.25 14.20
C ILE A 131 -22.78 -3.11 14.79
N LEU A 132 -21.53 -2.71 14.66
CA LEU A 132 -20.37 -3.44 15.21
C LEU A 132 -20.49 -3.65 16.72
N ARG A 133 -20.83 -2.60 17.47
CA ARG A 133 -21.02 -2.67 18.93
C ARG A 133 -22.16 -3.62 19.31
N SER A 134 -23.24 -3.61 18.55
CA SER A 134 -24.39 -4.50 18.78
C SER A 134 -24.04 -5.97 18.51
N GLN A 135 -23.33 -6.24 17.40
CA GLN A 135 -23.03 -7.62 16.96
C GLN A 135 -21.83 -8.23 17.69
N TYR A 136 -20.76 -7.46 17.87
CA TYR A 136 -19.48 -8.01 18.31
C TYR A 136 -19.02 -7.52 19.69
N ARG A 137 -19.57 -6.43 20.22
CA ARG A 137 -19.25 -5.81 21.50
C ARG A 137 -17.82 -5.28 21.62
N THR A 138 -16.79 -6.02 21.15
CA THR A 138 -15.38 -5.66 21.23
C THR A 138 -14.67 -5.91 19.89
N PHE A 139 -13.55 -5.23 19.68
CA PHE A 139 -12.69 -5.47 18.51
C PHE A 139 -12.22 -6.93 18.43
N GLU A 140 -11.87 -7.53 19.57
CA GLU A 140 -11.35 -8.90 19.60
C GLU A 140 -12.37 -9.92 19.09
N GLN A 141 -13.67 -9.71 19.38
CA GLN A 141 -14.73 -10.55 18.82
C GLN A 141 -14.94 -10.31 17.33
N PHE A 142 -14.87 -9.06 16.90
CA PHE A 142 -14.98 -8.71 15.48
C PHE A 142 -13.80 -9.26 14.69
N LYS A 143 -12.57 -9.12 15.21
CA LYS A 143 -11.35 -9.60 14.58
C LYS A 143 -11.40 -11.10 14.25
N LYS A 144 -12.03 -11.91 15.09
CA LYS A 144 -12.21 -13.35 14.83
C LYS A 144 -12.98 -13.65 13.54
N THR A 145 -13.80 -12.74 13.04
CA THR A 145 -14.56 -12.93 11.79
C THR A 145 -13.68 -12.89 10.56
N TRP A 146 -12.47 -12.34 10.69
CA TRP A 146 -11.48 -12.20 9.61
C TRP A 146 -10.08 -12.71 10.00
N GLU A 147 -9.93 -13.27 11.22
CA GLU A 147 -8.76 -14.07 11.56
C GLU A 147 -8.71 -15.30 10.64
N GLY A 148 -7.67 -15.42 9.83
CA GLY A 148 -7.53 -16.47 8.83
C GLY A 148 -8.12 -16.13 7.44
N MET A 149 -8.77 -14.99 7.25
CA MET A 149 -8.94 -14.44 5.90
C MET A 149 -7.54 -14.18 5.35
N LYS A 150 -7.08 -15.08 4.49
CA LYS A 150 -5.91 -14.79 3.66
C LYS A 150 -6.31 -13.64 2.75
N MET A 151 -5.54 -12.57 2.75
CA MET A 151 -5.63 -11.61 1.66
C MET A 151 -5.41 -12.41 0.38
N GLU A 152 -6.37 -12.40 -0.52
CA GLU A 152 -6.17 -12.95 -1.85
C GLU A 152 -5.22 -11.99 -2.56
N TYR A 153 -3.94 -12.31 -2.48
CA TYR A 153 -2.94 -11.64 -3.30
C TYR A 153 -3.24 -12.03 -4.75
N THR A 154 -3.37 -11.07 -5.62
CA THR A 154 -3.31 -11.36 -7.05
C THR A 154 -1.86 -11.74 -7.36
N TYR A 155 -1.61 -13.04 -7.37
CA TYR A 155 -0.32 -13.58 -7.77
C TYR A 155 -0.23 -13.52 -9.29
N MET A 156 0.75 -12.78 -9.79
CA MET A 156 1.04 -12.72 -11.22
C MET A 156 2.32 -13.49 -11.49
N PRO A 157 2.29 -14.50 -12.37
CA PRO A 157 3.49 -15.22 -12.72
C PRO A 157 4.50 -14.29 -13.40
N ILE A 158 5.75 -14.41 -13.01
CA ILE A 158 6.88 -13.74 -13.65
C ILE A 158 8.01 -14.75 -13.85
N SER A 159 8.96 -14.39 -14.69
CA SER A 159 10.16 -15.18 -14.95
C SER A 159 11.35 -14.25 -15.14
N THR A 160 12.54 -14.81 -15.11
CA THR A 160 13.78 -14.14 -15.52
C THR A 160 14.37 -14.79 -16.76
N GLY A 161 13.63 -15.71 -17.42
CA GLY A 161 14.17 -16.52 -18.51
C GLY A 161 15.38 -17.34 -18.04
N ASN A 162 16.44 -17.32 -18.82
CA ASN A 162 17.71 -17.95 -18.47
C ASN A 162 18.59 -17.07 -17.54
N ASP A 163 18.26 -15.78 -17.43
CA ASP A 163 18.96 -14.85 -16.56
C ASP A 163 18.38 -14.87 -15.14
N LYS A 164 19.11 -14.29 -14.21
CA LYS A 164 18.69 -14.15 -12.82
C LYS A 164 18.85 -12.69 -12.39
N VAL A 165 17.90 -12.17 -11.63
CA VAL A 165 18.03 -10.86 -11.02
C VAL A 165 19.05 -10.88 -9.90
N LYS A 166 19.76 -9.76 -9.71
CA LYS A 166 20.81 -9.59 -8.71
C LYS A 166 20.23 -8.92 -7.47
N VAL A 167 20.54 -9.44 -6.29
CA VAL A 167 20.23 -8.80 -5.00
C VAL A 167 21.19 -7.63 -4.75
N THR A 168 20.64 -6.46 -4.43
CA THR A 168 21.39 -5.22 -4.20
C THR A 168 21.53 -4.88 -2.71
N ALA A 169 20.65 -5.38 -1.84
CA ALA A 169 20.75 -5.22 -0.39
C ALA A 169 21.91 -6.04 0.21
N SER A 170 22.53 -5.52 1.26
CA SER A 170 23.54 -6.28 2.03
C SER A 170 22.96 -7.54 2.68
N SER A 171 21.70 -7.45 3.13
CA SER A 171 20.92 -8.55 3.73
C SER A 171 19.45 -8.34 3.38
N LEU A 172 18.88 -9.25 2.58
CA LEU A 172 17.49 -9.21 2.14
C LEU A 172 16.69 -10.29 2.86
N ILE A 173 15.70 -9.87 3.62
CA ILE A 173 14.83 -10.75 4.42
C ILE A 173 13.98 -11.62 3.50
N ILE A 174 13.89 -12.91 3.81
CA ILE A 174 12.95 -13.84 3.19
C ILE A 174 11.78 -14.05 4.14
N ARG A 175 10.56 -13.84 3.64
CA ARG A 175 9.32 -13.94 4.41
C ARG A 175 8.48 -15.11 3.95
N LYS A 176 7.60 -15.60 4.84
CA LYS A 176 6.66 -16.70 4.52
C LYS A 176 5.61 -16.26 3.48
N GLU A 177 5.20 -15.00 3.54
CA GLU A 177 4.23 -14.35 2.65
C GLU A 177 4.60 -12.87 2.48
N PRO A 178 4.04 -12.13 1.49
CA PRO A 178 4.28 -10.70 1.33
C PRO A 178 4.01 -9.94 2.62
N GLY A 179 4.99 -9.16 3.12
CA GLY A 179 4.89 -8.43 4.38
C GLY A 179 4.82 -9.29 5.65
N GLY A 180 4.77 -10.62 5.51
CA GLY A 180 4.54 -11.55 6.60
C GLY A 180 5.77 -11.83 7.47
N GLU A 181 5.71 -12.95 8.20
CA GLU A 181 6.71 -13.38 9.17
C GLU A 181 8.08 -13.66 8.51
N ASP A 182 9.14 -13.23 9.17
CA ASP A 182 10.52 -13.50 8.79
C ASP A 182 10.84 -15.00 8.95
N THR A 183 11.34 -15.62 7.89
CA THR A 183 11.75 -17.04 7.93
C THR A 183 13.06 -17.30 8.67
N GLY A 184 13.78 -16.25 9.09
CA GLY A 184 15.15 -16.34 9.61
C GLY A 184 16.21 -16.48 8.51
N SER A 185 15.82 -16.66 7.26
CA SER A 185 16.72 -16.80 6.11
C SER A 185 16.91 -15.47 5.37
N ARG A 186 18.04 -15.36 4.69
CA ARG A 186 18.43 -14.12 3.96
C ARG A 186 19.00 -14.46 2.58
N TYR A 187 18.87 -13.49 1.68
CA TYR A 187 19.74 -13.32 0.52
C TYR A 187 20.74 -12.20 0.78
N HIS A 188 21.87 -12.25 0.14
CA HIS A 188 22.95 -11.30 0.32
C HIS A 188 23.28 -10.58 -1.00
N ARG A 189 23.94 -9.42 -0.88
CA ARG A 189 24.36 -8.60 -2.02
C ARG A 189 25.16 -9.44 -3.02
N GLY A 190 24.73 -9.35 -4.28
CA GLY A 190 25.38 -10.03 -5.39
C GLY A 190 24.82 -11.42 -5.69
N GLU A 191 24.02 -12.02 -4.79
CA GLU A 191 23.34 -13.27 -5.11
C GLU A 191 22.40 -13.07 -6.30
N ARG A 192 22.34 -14.10 -7.17
CA ARG A 192 21.45 -14.13 -8.32
C ARG A 192 20.31 -15.10 -8.06
N ILE A 193 19.10 -14.59 -8.18
CA ILE A 193 17.87 -15.31 -7.85
C ILE A 193 16.90 -15.28 -9.03
N ALA A 194 16.04 -16.29 -9.11
CA ALA A 194 14.99 -16.38 -10.12
C ALA A 194 13.62 -16.28 -9.41
N PRO A 195 13.00 -15.11 -9.36
CA PRO A 195 11.62 -14.96 -8.95
C PRO A 195 10.66 -15.68 -9.92
N ILE A 196 9.56 -16.18 -9.37
CA ILE A 196 8.56 -16.96 -10.10
C ILE A 196 7.15 -16.33 -10.09
N GLU A 197 6.92 -15.44 -9.12
CA GLU A 197 5.66 -14.71 -8.98
C GLU A 197 5.93 -13.32 -8.41
N LYS A 198 5.02 -12.40 -8.68
CA LYS A 198 4.96 -11.10 -8.02
C LYS A 198 3.62 -10.91 -7.31
N ALA A 199 3.63 -10.10 -6.26
CA ALA A 199 2.46 -9.65 -5.53
C ALA A 199 2.66 -8.21 -5.06
N VAL A 200 1.56 -7.49 -4.83
CA VAL A 200 1.57 -6.20 -4.15
C VAL A 200 0.94 -6.38 -2.78
N TYR A 201 1.64 -5.95 -1.74
CA TYR A 201 1.15 -5.95 -0.37
C TYR A 201 1.65 -4.70 0.36
N ALA A 202 0.76 -3.97 1.01
CA ALA A 202 1.07 -2.74 1.74
C ALA A 202 1.87 -1.70 0.92
N SER A 203 1.48 -1.48 -0.36
CA SER A 203 2.19 -0.67 -1.37
C SER A 203 3.60 -1.17 -1.72
N GLU A 204 4.07 -2.19 -1.08
CA GLU A 204 5.34 -2.82 -1.39
C GLU A 204 5.13 -3.91 -2.46
N ARG A 205 6.13 -4.07 -3.31
CA ARG A 205 6.15 -5.11 -4.32
C ARG A 205 7.00 -6.25 -3.84
N TRP A 206 6.43 -7.44 -3.91
CA TRP A 206 7.01 -8.66 -3.40
C TRP A 206 7.21 -9.64 -4.53
N PHE A 207 8.36 -10.27 -4.56
CA PHE A 207 8.66 -11.35 -5.49
C PHE A 207 8.82 -12.66 -4.73
N ARG A 208 8.18 -13.72 -5.22
CA ARG A 208 8.34 -15.08 -4.69
C ARG A 208 9.54 -15.75 -5.31
N THR A 209 10.35 -16.36 -4.48
CA THR A 209 11.44 -17.26 -4.85
C THR A 209 11.15 -18.67 -4.31
N LYS A 210 11.99 -19.63 -4.63
CA LYS A 210 11.91 -20.99 -4.04
C LYS A 210 12.05 -20.99 -2.51
N ARG A 211 12.66 -19.94 -1.91
CA ARG A 211 12.89 -19.83 -0.47
C ARG A 211 11.83 -19.01 0.26
N GLY A 212 10.93 -18.35 -0.45
CA GLY A 212 9.89 -17.49 0.09
C GLY A 212 9.83 -16.12 -0.59
N TRP A 213 9.17 -15.18 0.05
CA TRP A 213 8.89 -13.84 -0.47
C TRP A 213 9.95 -12.83 -0.04
N ILE A 214 10.32 -11.96 -0.97
CA ILE A 214 11.30 -10.89 -0.78
C ILE A 214 10.76 -9.58 -1.33
N SER A 215 11.20 -8.44 -0.76
CA SER A 215 10.91 -7.14 -1.34
C SER A 215 11.60 -6.98 -2.68
N ALA A 216 10.84 -6.57 -3.69
CA ALA A 216 11.34 -6.33 -5.04
C ALA A 216 12.20 -5.06 -5.15
N ASP A 217 12.15 -4.16 -4.16
CA ASP A 217 12.92 -2.90 -4.11
C ASP A 217 14.44 -3.09 -4.12
N TYR A 218 14.89 -4.29 -3.77
CA TYR A 218 16.31 -4.62 -3.64
C TYR A 218 16.81 -5.52 -4.76
N LEU A 219 16.19 -5.45 -5.94
CA LEU A 219 16.54 -6.28 -7.09
C LEU A 219 17.01 -5.44 -8.28
N LEU A 220 17.84 -6.04 -9.11
CA LEU A 220 18.36 -5.46 -10.36
C LEU A 220 18.42 -6.55 -11.43
N GLY A 221 17.80 -6.34 -12.58
CA GLY A 221 17.87 -7.27 -13.70
C GLY A 221 16.61 -7.36 -14.57
N TRP A 222 16.60 -8.32 -15.45
CA TRP A 222 15.53 -8.55 -16.40
C TRP A 222 14.39 -9.38 -15.79
N ILE A 223 13.16 -8.95 -16.05
CA ILE A 223 11.92 -9.65 -15.70
C ILE A 223 11.10 -9.86 -16.97
N LEU A 224 10.63 -11.08 -17.17
CA LEU A 224 9.66 -11.46 -18.20
C LEU A 224 8.28 -11.61 -17.56
N GLU A 225 7.31 -10.88 -18.06
CA GLU A 225 5.93 -10.88 -17.61
C GLU A 225 5.02 -10.76 -18.84
N ASP A 226 4.02 -11.59 -18.96
CA ASP A 226 3.07 -11.61 -20.09
C ASP A 226 3.76 -11.60 -21.48
N ASN A 227 4.85 -12.36 -21.61
CA ASN A 227 5.73 -12.40 -22.79
C ASN A 227 6.41 -11.07 -23.17
N GLN A 228 6.47 -10.12 -22.27
CA GLN A 228 7.17 -8.85 -22.43
C GLN A 228 8.29 -8.71 -21.40
N TRP A 229 9.41 -8.14 -21.84
CA TRP A 229 10.56 -7.90 -20.97
C TRP A 229 10.54 -6.48 -20.41
N TRP A 230 10.88 -6.35 -19.13
CA TRP A 230 11.20 -5.08 -18.48
C TRP A 230 12.40 -5.25 -17.56
N TYR A 231 13.01 -4.14 -17.16
CA TYR A 231 14.24 -4.15 -16.36
C TYR A 231 14.01 -3.50 -15.01
N ILE A 232 14.05 -4.32 -13.94
CA ILE A 232 13.91 -3.81 -12.58
C ILE A 232 15.22 -3.19 -12.08
N GLU A 233 15.09 -2.06 -11.40
CA GLU A 233 16.15 -1.35 -10.72
C GLU A 233 15.83 -1.17 -9.23
N PRO A 234 16.81 -0.90 -8.35
CA PRO A 234 16.58 -0.69 -6.92
C PRO A 234 15.52 0.38 -6.65
N GLY A 235 14.71 0.17 -5.61
CA GLY A 235 13.56 1.01 -5.31
C GLY A 235 12.35 0.72 -6.20
N TYR A 236 12.31 -0.47 -6.82
CA TYR A 236 11.30 -0.87 -7.80
C TYR A 236 11.12 0.16 -8.91
N SER A 237 12.20 0.76 -9.37
CA SER A 237 12.19 1.63 -10.53
C SER A 237 12.46 0.83 -11.81
N TYR A 238 12.16 1.41 -12.95
CA TYR A 238 12.41 0.82 -14.25
C TYR A 238 12.46 1.92 -15.34
N PRO A 239 13.25 1.74 -16.40
CA PRO A 239 13.36 2.71 -17.49
C PRO A 239 12.01 2.81 -18.23
N LYS A 240 11.64 4.03 -18.64
CA LYS A 240 10.40 4.33 -19.38
C LYS A 240 10.67 5.38 -20.44
N GLY A 241 10.11 5.18 -21.65
CA GLY A 241 10.20 6.14 -22.75
C GLY A 241 11.64 6.57 -23.06
N CYS A 242 12.62 5.67 -22.94
CA CYS A 242 14.03 6.01 -23.06
C CYS A 242 14.88 4.89 -23.65
N LEU A 243 16.07 5.28 -24.09
CA LEU A 243 17.16 4.36 -24.38
C LEU A 243 18.01 4.18 -23.13
N LYS A 244 18.39 2.94 -22.83
CA LYS A 244 19.23 2.62 -21.67
C LYS A 244 20.32 1.62 -22.03
N LEU A 245 21.53 1.91 -21.57
CA LEU A 245 22.67 1.00 -21.68
C LEU A 245 22.65 0.02 -20.51
N ILE A 246 22.55 -1.29 -20.80
CA ILE A 246 22.56 -2.39 -19.83
C ILE A 246 23.57 -3.41 -20.35
N ASP A 247 24.58 -3.75 -19.53
CA ASP A 247 25.63 -4.70 -19.88
C ASP A 247 26.23 -4.45 -21.27
N SER A 248 26.58 -3.20 -21.57
CA SER A 248 27.17 -2.71 -22.83
C SER A 248 26.25 -2.86 -24.06
N LYS A 249 24.98 -3.14 -23.89
CA LYS A 249 23.97 -3.17 -24.97
C LYS A 249 22.94 -2.07 -24.73
N CYS A 250 22.50 -1.42 -25.83
CA CYS A 250 21.48 -0.39 -25.76
C CYS A 250 20.11 -1.01 -25.95
N TYR A 251 19.20 -0.72 -25.01
CA TYR A 251 17.81 -1.19 -25.03
C TYR A 251 16.86 0.01 -25.07
N CYS A 252 15.77 -0.13 -25.80
CA CYS A 252 14.72 0.86 -25.89
C CYS A 252 13.52 0.42 -25.05
N PHE A 253 12.92 1.34 -24.29
CA PHE A 253 11.75 1.08 -23.45
C PHE A 253 10.63 2.03 -23.83
N ASP A 254 9.40 1.51 -23.91
CA ASP A 254 8.20 2.29 -24.12
C ASP A 254 7.83 3.11 -22.85
N PHE A 255 6.77 3.93 -22.94
CA PHE A 255 6.31 4.76 -21.81
C PHE A 255 5.72 3.95 -20.64
N ASN A 256 5.41 2.66 -20.85
CA ASN A 256 4.99 1.74 -19.79
C ASN A 256 6.16 1.00 -19.14
N GLY A 257 7.36 1.07 -19.74
CA GLY A 257 8.58 0.41 -19.26
C GLY A 257 8.82 -0.97 -19.88
N TRP A 258 8.09 -1.35 -20.94
CA TRP A 258 8.34 -2.58 -21.67
C TRP A 258 9.50 -2.39 -22.66
N MET A 259 10.38 -3.36 -22.71
CA MET A 259 11.45 -3.40 -23.71
C MET A 259 10.86 -3.58 -25.10
N LEU A 260 11.23 -2.67 -25.99
CA LEU A 260 10.85 -2.75 -27.40
C LEU A 260 11.74 -3.74 -28.13
N THR A 261 11.11 -4.62 -28.93
CA THR A 261 11.79 -5.51 -29.87
C THR A 261 11.87 -4.85 -31.26
N SER A 262 12.74 -5.34 -32.14
CA SER A 262 12.95 -4.80 -33.48
C SER A 262 11.68 -4.60 -34.33
N ASN A 263 10.59 -5.32 -34.01
CA ASN A 263 9.30 -5.21 -34.71
C ASN A 263 8.46 -3.99 -34.28
N ARG A 264 8.91 -3.22 -33.25
CA ARG A 264 8.22 -2.03 -32.72
C ARG A 264 9.02 -0.74 -32.90
N ILE A 265 10.15 -0.79 -33.59
CA ILE A 265 10.95 0.38 -33.93
C ILE A 265 10.77 0.61 -35.44
N GLN A 266 10.18 1.73 -35.84
CA GLN A 266 10.04 2.08 -37.25
C GLN A 266 11.40 2.47 -37.87
N GLU A 267 11.57 2.29 -39.20
CA GLU A 267 12.66 2.91 -39.95
C GLU A 267 12.58 4.43 -39.79
N GLY A 268 13.54 5.01 -39.08
CA GLY A 268 13.54 6.43 -38.70
C GLY A 268 13.68 6.67 -37.20
N GLY A 269 13.60 5.62 -36.36
CA GLY A 269 13.89 5.69 -34.93
C GLY A 269 12.75 6.26 -34.07
N GLU A 270 11.55 6.42 -34.61
CA GLU A 270 10.37 6.73 -33.81
C GLU A 270 9.86 5.50 -33.04
N ILE A 271 9.67 5.70 -31.76
CA ILE A 271 9.09 4.69 -30.84
C ILE A 271 7.57 4.79 -30.95
N ILE A 272 6.92 3.73 -31.45
CA ILE A 272 5.46 3.60 -31.50
C ILE A 272 4.97 2.78 -30.31
#